data_80cb2c77d260c486323127da25530426
#
_entry.id   80cb2c77d260c486323127da25530426
#
_cell.length_a   1.000
_cell.length_b   1.000
_cell.length_c   1.000
_cell.angle_alpha   90.00
_cell.angle_beta   90.00
_cell.angle_gamma   90.00
#
_symmetry.space_group_name_H-M   'P 1'
#
loop_
_entity.id
_entity.type
_entity.pdbx_description
1 polymer ?
#
loop_
_entity_poly.entity_id
_entity_poly.type
_entity_poly.pdbx_seq_one_letter_code
_entity_poly.pdbx_strand_id
1 'polypeptide(L)'
;PHALLALSLLKDYDNYTFTHSVNVAVIALTVGHACGLPEEKMRTLGLGALLHDIGKLIINREIINKPGRLTEAEYEEIKKHPASGSMIAGQMDGIGEEVVDIILGHHLNYDRSGYPADARGKKISQLADMATIADTYDAMTTLRSYQRPVTPRMAVKNLMDLSGTTLHPILLQKLVDYLGPYPVGSLVRLDSNELAVVTKIGQQGKNSLEVKIITTSEGDKRPQPISATLTGADLARIVAEVDPVGRSIEVTDYFD
;
A
#
# COMPACT_ATOMS: atom_id res chain seq x y z
N PRO A 1 -16.63 5.20 -17.79
CA PRO A 1 -16.02 4.38 -18.84
C PRO A 1 -14.57 4.76 -19.14
N HIS A 2 -14.22 6.08 -19.22
CA HIS A 2 -12.89 6.55 -19.61
C HIS A 2 -11.78 6.19 -18.62
N ALA A 3 -12.04 6.24 -17.32
CA ALA A 3 -11.07 5.86 -16.28
C ALA A 3 -10.66 4.38 -16.37
N LEU A 4 -11.60 3.48 -16.66
CA LEU A 4 -11.31 2.06 -16.84
C LEU A 4 -10.50 1.78 -18.11
N LEU A 5 -10.77 2.54 -19.20
CA LEU A 5 -9.96 2.47 -20.41
C LEU A 5 -8.52 2.96 -20.15
N ALA A 6 -8.36 4.04 -19.39
CA ALA A 6 -7.04 4.55 -19.02
C ALA A 6 -6.22 3.52 -18.22
N LEU A 7 -6.88 2.79 -17.31
CA LEU A 7 -6.25 1.67 -16.57
C LEU A 7 -5.85 0.50 -17.48
N SER A 8 -6.68 0.20 -18.51
CA SER A 8 -6.31 -0.81 -19.51
C SER A 8 -5.06 -0.42 -20.29
N LEU A 9 -4.92 0.86 -20.64
CA LEU A 9 -3.71 1.37 -21.28
C LEU A 9 -2.47 1.28 -20.38
N LEU A 10 -2.63 1.54 -19.08
CA LEU A 10 -1.54 1.35 -18.10
C LEU A 10 -1.07 -0.10 -18.05
N LYS A 11 -2.00 -1.08 -18.06
CA LYS A 11 -1.68 -2.50 -18.08
C LYS A 11 -0.85 -2.90 -19.31
N ASP A 12 -1.22 -2.39 -20.49
CA ASP A 12 -0.48 -2.66 -21.73
C ASP A 12 0.87 -1.95 -21.76
N TYR A 13 0.98 -0.83 -21.03
CA TYR A 13 2.19 -0.04 -20.92
C TYR A 13 3.20 -0.67 -19.96
N ASP A 14 2.77 -1.02 -18.74
CA ASP A 14 3.59 -1.66 -17.70
C ASP A 14 2.70 -2.42 -16.69
N ASN A 15 2.84 -3.75 -16.68
CA ASN A 15 2.11 -4.62 -15.75
C ASN A 15 2.40 -4.31 -14.27
N TYR A 16 3.63 -3.88 -13.96
CA TYR A 16 4.01 -3.53 -12.59
C TYR A 16 3.23 -2.30 -12.13
N THR A 17 3.25 -1.21 -12.91
CA THR A 17 2.52 0.02 -12.59
C THR A 17 1.02 -0.23 -12.45
N PHE A 18 0.43 -1.10 -13.28
CA PHE A 18 -0.98 -1.47 -13.14
C PHE A 18 -1.27 -2.20 -11.82
N THR A 19 -0.49 -3.23 -11.48
CA THR A 19 -0.68 -3.98 -10.23
C THR A 19 -0.46 -3.09 -9.01
N HIS A 20 0.56 -2.25 -9.03
CA HIS A 20 0.83 -1.22 -8.04
C HIS A 20 -0.36 -0.28 -7.84
N SER A 21 -0.94 0.25 -8.92
CA SER A 21 -2.11 1.14 -8.84
C SER A 21 -3.32 0.48 -8.18
N VAL A 22 -3.55 -0.80 -8.45
CA VAL A 22 -4.62 -1.58 -7.79
C VAL A 22 -4.32 -1.75 -6.30
N ASN A 23 -3.10 -2.13 -5.95
CA ASN A 23 -2.68 -2.30 -4.56
C ASN A 23 -2.82 -0.98 -3.78
N VAL A 24 -2.31 0.12 -4.34
CA VAL A 24 -2.41 1.45 -3.72
C VAL A 24 -3.87 1.85 -3.51
N ALA A 25 -4.77 1.57 -4.47
CA ALA A 25 -6.19 1.84 -4.30
C ALA A 25 -6.80 1.03 -3.14
N VAL A 26 -6.49 -0.26 -3.01
CA VAL A 26 -6.97 -1.12 -1.91
C VAL A 26 -6.45 -0.61 -0.56
N ILE A 27 -5.16 -0.27 -0.48
CA ILE A 27 -4.54 0.24 0.75
C ILE A 27 -5.11 1.63 1.09
N ALA A 28 -5.30 2.52 0.11
CA ALA A 28 -5.90 3.84 0.32
C ALA A 28 -7.34 3.74 0.85
N LEU A 29 -8.13 2.81 0.33
CA LEU A 29 -9.46 2.52 0.86
C LEU A 29 -9.40 1.99 2.30
N THR A 30 -8.38 1.22 2.65
CA THR A 30 -8.14 0.78 4.04
C THR A 30 -7.82 1.98 4.95
N VAL A 31 -6.97 2.92 4.49
CA VAL A 31 -6.70 4.18 5.21
C VAL A 31 -7.98 4.99 5.39
N GLY A 32 -8.75 5.15 4.31
CA GLY A 32 -10.03 5.87 4.33
C GLY A 32 -11.05 5.25 5.30
N HIS A 33 -11.16 3.92 5.31
CA HIS A 33 -12.01 3.18 6.25
C HIS A 33 -11.55 3.39 7.71
N ALA A 34 -10.26 3.27 7.98
CA ALA A 34 -9.68 3.52 9.30
C ALA A 34 -9.93 4.97 9.79
N CYS A 35 -10.03 5.91 8.85
CA CYS A 35 -10.36 7.30 9.12
C CYS A 35 -11.86 7.58 9.23
N GLY A 36 -12.73 6.62 8.94
CA GLY A 36 -14.17 6.78 8.97
C GLY A 36 -14.72 7.64 7.82
N LEU A 37 -14.10 7.60 6.64
CA LEU A 37 -14.58 8.35 5.49
C LEU A 37 -15.99 7.91 5.06
N PRO A 38 -16.86 8.84 4.65
CA PRO A 38 -18.14 8.51 4.06
C PRO A 38 -17.95 7.90 2.66
N GLU A 39 -18.95 7.14 2.18
CA GLU A 39 -18.88 6.37 0.94
C GLU A 39 -18.49 7.21 -0.28
N GLU A 40 -19.01 8.44 -0.41
CA GLU A 40 -18.66 9.35 -1.50
C GLU A 40 -17.16 9.66 -1.52
N LYS A 41 -16.57 9.98 -0.35
CA LYS A 41 -15.12 10.25 -0.23
C LYS A 41 -14.30 8.98 -0.44
N MET A 42 -14.80 7.81 -0.02
CA MET A 42 -14.18 6.52 -0.32
C MET A 42 -14.09 6.26 -1.82
N ARG A 43 -15.15 6.55 -2.58
CA ARG A 43 -15.14 6.43 -4.05
C ARG A 43 -14.13 7.37 -4.68
N THR A 44 -14.08 8.63 -4.22
CA THR A 44 -13.13 9.64 -4.70
C THR A 44 -11.69 9.20 -4.41
N LEU A 45 -11.41 8.75 -3.18
CA LEU A 45 -10.10 8.27 -2.76
C LEU A 45 -9.67 7.05 -3.58
N GLY A 46 -10.55 6.04 -3.70
CA GLY A 46 -10.25 4.83 -4.47
C GLY A 46 -9.94 5.14 -5.93
N LEU A 47 -10.73 6.02 -6.57
CA LEU A 47 -10.51 6.40 -7.95
C LEU A 47 -9.22 7.21 -8.14
N GLY A 48 -8.94 8.17 -7.25
CA GLY A 48 -7.71 8.96 -7.28
C GLY A 48 -6.47 8.10 -7.07
N ALA A 49 -6.51 7.20 -6.08
CA ALA A 49 -5.43 6.25 -5.81
C ALA A 49 -5.22 5.27 -6.98
N LEU A 50 -6.29 4.82 -7.63
CA LEU A 50 -6.20 3.94 -8.79
C LEU A 50 -5.56 4.63 -10.02
N LEU A 51 -5.76 5.94 -10.15
CA LEU A 51 -5.26 6.74 -11.27
C LEU A 51 -4.00 7.56 -10.92
N HIS A 52 -3.47 7.47 -9.70
CA HIS A 52 -2.40 8.35 -9.23
C HIS A 52 -1.19 8.40 -10.18
N ASP A 53 -0.88 7.29 -10.80
CA ASP A 53 0.25 7.07 -11.69
C ASP A 53 -0.07 7.21 -13.19
N ILE A 54 -1.29 7.63 -13.57
CA ILE A 54 -1.72 7.70 -14.97
C ILE A 54 -0.79 8.57 -15.84
N GLY A 55 -0.15 9.55 -15.25
CA GLY A 55 0.82 10.41 -15.95
C GLY A 55 2.08 9.70 -16.43
N LYS A 56 2.36 8.50 -15.94
CA LYS A 56 3.48 7.67 -16.44
C LYS A 56 3.29 7.26 -17.89
N LEU A 57 2.06 7.26 -18.42
CA LEU A 57 1.77 6.96 -19.83
C LEU A 57 2.49 7.87 -20.82
N ILE A 58 2.85 9.09 -20.43
CA ILE A 58 3.56 10.03 -21.31
C ILE A 58 5.07 10.10 -21.05
N ILE A 59 5.59 9.34 -20.09
CA ILE A 59 7.02 9.23 -19.82
C ILE A 59 7.61 8.14 -20.73
N ASN A 60 8.85 8.31 -21.16
CA ASN A 60 9.51 7.30 -21.97
C ASN A 60 9.54 5.94 -21.23
N ARG A 61 8.99 4.91 -21.88
CA ARG A 61 8.89 3.54 -21.35
C ARG A 61 10.26 2.95 -20.97
N GLU A 62 11.34 3.32 -21.68
CA GLU A 62 12.70 2.88 -21.36
C GLU A 62 13.16 3.38 -19.99
N ILE A 63 12.73 4.59 -19.59
CA ILE A 63 13.03 5.15 -18.27
C ILE A 63 12.25 4.39 -17.19
N ILE A 64 10.95 4.15 -17.40
CA ILE A 64 10.09 3.45 -16.43
C ILE A 64 10.57 2.02 -16.21
N ASN A 65 10.92 1.31 -17.28
CA ASN A 65 11.32 -0.10 -17.23
C ASN A 65 12.83 -0.31 -17.08
N LYS A 66 13.59 0.76 -16.79
CA LYS A 66 15.06 0.66 -16.68
C LYS A 66 15.47 -0.29 -15.56
N PRO A 67 16.23 -1.35 -15.85
CA PRO A 67 16.77 -2.21 -14.82
C PRO A 67 17.90 -1.46 -14.08
N GLY A 68 17.66 -1.14 -12.80
CA GLY A 68 18.64 -0.49 -11.94
C GLY A 68 18.33 0.97 -11.58
N ARG A 69 19.35 1.70 -11.16
CA ARG A 69 19.19 3.08 -10.70
C ARG A 69 18.99 4.06 -11.87
N LEU A 70 18.05 4.97 -11.67
CA LEU A 70 17.85 6.09 -12.59
C LEU A 70 18.99 7.13 -12.43
N THR A 71 19.36 7.78 -13.52
CA THR A 71 20.15 9.01 -13.47
C THR A 71 19.29 10.15 -12.89
N GLU A 72 19.93 11.24 -12.48
CA GLU A 72 19.22 12.42 -11.99
C GLU A 72 18.26 12.99 -13.04
N ALA A 73 18.67 13.06 -14.29
CA ALA A 73 17.84 13.53 -15.40
C ALA A 73 16.62 12.64 -15.64
N GLU A 74 16.79 11.31 -15.59
CA GLU A 74 15.68 10.36 -15.71
C GLU A 74 14.71 10.45 -14.52
N TYR A 75 15.23 10.67 -13.33
CA TYR A 75 14.41 10.85 -12.14
C TYR A 75 13.61 12.16 -12.20
N GLU A 76 14.20 13.25 -12.70
CA GLU A 76 13.47 14.51 -12.94
C GLU A 76 12.34 14.32 -13.97
N GLU A 77 12.53 13.47 -14.98
CA GLU A 77 11.49 13.16 -15.94
C GLU A 77 10.34 12.39 -15.27
N ILE A 78 10.64 11.39 -14.42
CA ILE A 78 9.60 10.67 -13.66
C ILE A 78 8.83 11.61 -12.75
N LYS A 79 9.49 12.56 -12.09
CA LYS A 79 8.79 13.51 -11.17
C LYS A 79 7.74 14.38 -11.86
N LYS A 80 7.65 14.38 -13.17
CA LYS A 80 6.58 15.09 -13.91
C LYS A 80 5.25 14.35 -13.91
N HIS A 81 5.21 13.03 -13.62
CA HIS A 81 3.98 12.24 -13.77
C HIS A 81 2.80 12.74 -12.94
N PRO A 82 2.93 13.31 -11.70
CA PRO A 82 1.76 13.79 -10.99
C PRO A 82 1.10 14.98 -11.69
N ALA A 83 1.91 15.94 -12.18
CA ALA A 83 1.40 17.09 -12.92
C ALA A 83 0.77 16.65 -14.26
N SER A 84 1.45 15.80 -15.01
CA SER A 84 0.93 15.27 -16.28
C SER A 84 -0.33 14.42 -16.07
N GLY A 85 -0.35 13.58 -15.03
CA GLY A 85 -1.51 12.77 -14.68
C GLY A 85 -2.71 13.61 -14.28
N SER A 86 -2.52 14.66 -13.51
CA SER A 86 -3.58 15.60 -13.12
C SER A 86 -4.18 16.31 -14.35
N MET A 87 -3.36 16.67 -15.33
CA MET A 87 -3.84 17.25 -16.59
C MET A 87 -4.65 16.25 -17.42
N ILE A 88 -4.17 15.01 -17.52
CA ILE A 88 -4.90 13.94 -18.23
C ILE A 88 -6.24 13.68 -17.55
N ALA A 89 -6.23 13.48 -16.23
CA ALA A 89 -7.45 13.19 -15.46
C ALA A 89 -8.46 14.36 -15.51
N GLY A 90 -7.99 15.60 -15.46
CA GLY A 90 -8.86 16.79 -15.55
C GLY A 90 -9.58 16.96 -16.89
N GLN A 91 -9.15 16.25 -17.93
CA GLN A 91 -9.84 16.22 -19.23
C GLN A 91 -10.81 15.05 -19.37
N MET A 92 -10.90 14.15 -18.37
CA MET A 92 -11.79 12.99 -18.41
C MET A 92 -13.17 13.34 -17.86
N ASP A 93 -14.21 13.00 -18.60
CA ASP A 93 -15.58 13.15 -18.11
C ASP A 93 -15.85 12.34 -16.84
N GLY A 94 -16.45 12.96 -15.85
CA GLY A 94 -16.83 12.33 -14.59
C GLY A 94 -15.70 12.25 -13.55
N ILE A 95 -14.53 12.84 -13.81
CA ILE A 95 -13.47 13.02 -12.83
C ILE A 95 -13.64 14.35 -12.10
N GLY A 96 -13.84 14.29 -10.77
CA GLY A 96 -13.97 15.49 -9.93
C GLY A 96 -12.61 16.08 -9.54
N GLU A 97 -12.61 17.34 -9.12
CA GLU A 97 -11.40 18.07 -8.72
C GLU A 97 -10.59 17.37 -7.62
N GLU A 98 -11.24 16.73 -6.64
CA GLU A 98 -10.52 16.02 -5.59
C GLU A 98 -9.75 14.78 -6.09
N VAL A 99 -10.24 14.11 -7.15
CA VAL A 99 -9.49 13.03 -7.81
C VAL A 99 -8.24 13.61 -8.47
N VAL A 100 -8.37 14.74 -9.15
CA VAL A 100 -7.24 15.46 -9.75
C VAL A 100 -6.23 15.90 -8.68
N ASP A 101 -6.71 16.37 -7.53
CA ASP A 101 -5.88 16.73 -6.37
C ASP A 101 -5.08 15.53 -5.85
N ILE A 102 -5.71 14.35 -5.75
CA ILE A 102 -5.02 13.13 -5.31
C ILE A 102 -3.88 12.80 -6.28
N ILE A 103 -4.16 12.81 -7.59
CA ILE A 103 -3.17 12.53 -8.63
C ILE A 103 -2.02 13.55 -8.59
N LEU A 104 -2.33 14.84 -8.44
CA LEU A 104 -1.32 15.89 -8.37
C LEU A 104 -0.49 15.81 -7.09
N GLY A 105 -1.12 15.45 -5.96
CA GLY A 105 -0.57 15.62 -4.63
C GLY A 105 0.04 14.39 -3.98
N HIS A 106 -0.09 13.18 -4.56
CA HIS A 106 0.33 11.93 -3.90
C HIS A 106 1.84 11.83 -3.61
N HIS A 107 2.67 12.66 -4.21
CA HIS A 107 4.09 12.81 -3.89
C HIS A 107 4.44 14.14 -3.21
N LEU A 108 3.44 14.92 -2.81
CA LEU A 108 3.66 16.02 -1.88
C LEU A 108 3.75 15.44 -0.48
N ASN A 109 4.91 15.60 0.16
CA ASN A 109 5.08 15.21 1.55
C ASN A 109 4.12 16.02 2.46
N TYR A 110 3.87 15.52 3.65
CA TYR A 110 3.05 16.22 4.63
C TYR A 110 3.59 17.63 4.94
N ASP A 111 4.92 17.79 5.04
CA ASP A 111 5.61 19.08 5.20
C ASP A 111 5.69 19.92 3.90
N ARG A 112 5.08 19.43 2.82
CA ARG A 112 5.07 20.05 1.48
C ARG A 112 6.45 20.13 0.79
N SER A 113 7.43 19.34 1.21
CA SER A 113 8.77 19.29 0.61
C SER A 113 8.87 18.45 -0.68
N GLY A 114 7.90 17.58 -0.97
CA GLY A 114 7.91 16.65 -2.11
C GLY A 114 7.76 17.33 -3.49
N TYR A 115 7.23 16.62 -4.46
CA TYR A 115 6.98 17.10 -5.83
C TYR A 115 5.51 16.87 -6.27
N PRO A 116 5.03 17.60 -7.28
CA PRO A 116 5.70 18.63 -8.04
C PRO A 116 5.83 19.96 -7.26
N ALA A 117 6.92 20.68 -7.48
CA ALA A 117 7.25 21.87 -6.69
C ALA A 117 6.23 23.01 -6.82
N ASP A 118 5.59 23.15 -7.98
CA ASP A 118 4.56 24.14 -8.28
C ASP A 118 3.20 23.85 -7.60
N ALA A 119 3.03 22.66 -7.05
CA ALA A 119 1.86 22.29 -6.25
C ALA A 119 2.01 22.55 -4.74
N ARG A 120 3.22 22.83 -4.25
CA ARG A 120 3.51 23.01 -2.80
C ARG A 120 2.68 24.08 -2.11
N GLY A 121 2.36 25.17 -2.82
CA GLY A 121 1.54 26.28 -2.31
C GLY A 121 0.03 26.11 -2.52
N LYS A 122 -0.40 25.06 -3.20
CA LYS A 122 -1.82 24.81 -3.50
C LYS A 122 -2.51 24.14 -2.30
N LYS A 123 -3.81 24.42 -2.14
CA LYS A 123 -4.66 23.69 -1.20
C LYS A 123 -5.01 22.34 -1.86
N ILE A 124 -4.31 21.31 -1.51
CA ILE A 124 -4.55 19.94 -1.97
C ILE A 124 -5.48 19.21 -0.98
N SER A 125 -6.36 18.38 -1.48
CA SER A 125 -7.26 17.56 -0.65
C SER A 125 -6.45 16.64 0.28
N GLN A 126 -6.91 16.47 1.53
CA GLN A 126 -6.31 15.54 2.50
C GLN A 126 -6.38 14.08 2.00
N LEU A 127 -7.22 13.77 1.02
CA LEU A 127 -7.25 12.46 0.38
C LEU A 127 -5.93 12.15 -0.34
N ALA A 128 -5.18 13.16 -0.79
CA ALA A 128 -3.84 12.97 -1.35
C ALA A 128 -2.86 12.47 -0.28
N ASP A 129 -2.92 12.99 0.96
CA ASP A 129 -2.09 12.51 2.06
C ASP A 129 -2.39 11.02 2.38
N MET A 130 -3.66 10.58 2.22
CA MET A 130 -4.03 9.16 2.37
C MET A 130 -3.47 8.30 1.24
N ALA A 131 -3.48 8.80 0.00
CA ALA A 131 -2.88 8.12 -1.14
C ALA A 131 -1.35 8.03 -0.98
N THR A 132 -0.69 9.07 -0.47
CA THR A 132 0.76 9.06 -0.15
C THR A 132 1.11 7.96 0.86
N ILE A 133 0.30 7.78 1.91
CA ILE A 133 0.49 6.70 2.90
C ILE A 133 0.37 5.34 2.21
N ALA A 134 -0.65 5.16 1.36
CA ALA A 134 -0.91 3.91 0.67
C ALA A 134 0.20 3.56 -0.32
N ASP A 135 0.63 4.51 -1.14
CA ASP A 135 1.72 4.36 -2.09
C ASP A 135 3.02 3.99 -1.39
N THR A 136 3.34 4.70 -0.29
CA THR A 136 4.55 4.42 0.50
C THR A 136 4.51 3.02 1.12
N TYR A 137 3.35 2.55 1.60
CA TYR A 137 3.19 1.21 2.14
C TYR A 137 3.38 0.13 1.07
N ASP A 138 2.71 0.27 -0.10
CA ASP A 138 2.88 -0.68 -1.22
C ASP A 138 4.32 -0.71 -1.72
N ALA A 139 4.97 0.46 -1.82
CA ALA A 139 6.38 0.55 -2.21
C ALA A 139 7.33 -0.25 -1.30
N MET A 140 6.98 -0.45 -0.03
CA MET A 140 7.78 -1.21 0.93
C MET A 140 7.43 -2.71 0.95
N THR A 141 6.17 -3.06 0.69
CA THR A 141 5.65 -4.44 0.87
C THR A 141 5.57 -5.24 -0.42
N THR A 142 5.61 -4.58 -1.58
CA THR A 142 5.56 -5.24 -2.88
C THR A 142 6.96 -5.53 -3.41
N LEU A 143 7.16 -6.72 -4.03
CA LEU A 143 8.43 -7.12 -4.65
C LEU A 143 8.75 -6.20 -5.83
N ARG A 144 9.92 -5.56 -5.77
CA ARG A 144 10.46 -4.74 -6.86
C ARG A 144 11.74 -5.35 -7.41
N SER A 145 12.05 -5.08 -8.67
CA SER A 145 13.25 -5.61 -9.34
C SER A 145 14.57 -5.28 -8.63
N TYR A 146 14.59 -4.25 -7.79
CA TYR A 146 15.78 -3.74 -7.09
C TYR A 146 15.65 -3.74 -5.56
N GLN A 147 14.52 -4.18 -4.99
CA GLN A 147 14.29 -4.15 -3.53
C GLN A 147 13.47 -5.37 -3.08
N ARG A 148 13.94 -6.04 -2.03
CA ARG A 148 13.14 -7.07 -1.36
C ARG A 148 12.01 -6.42 -0.56
N PRO A 149 10.82 -7.00 -0.55
CA PRO A 149 9.73 -6.53 0.30
C PRO A 149 10.12 -6.70 1.77
N VAL A 150 9.70 -5.76 2.59
CA VAL A 150 9.77 -5.91 4.05
C VAL A 150 8.49 -6.55 4.57
N THR A 151 8.55 -7.14 5.77
CA THR A 151 7.34 -7.69 6.40
C THR A 151 6.31 -6.59 6.70
N PRO A 152 5.01 -6.89 6.77
CA PRO A 152 3.97 -5.90 7.06
C PRO A 152 4.24 -5.08 8.33
N ARG A 153 4.71 -5.73 9.40
CA ARG A 153 5.07 -5.05 10.65
C ARG A 153 6.27 -4.12 10.49
N MET A 154 7.28 -4.55 9.73
CA MET A 154 8.44 -3.69 9.44
C MET A 154 8.03 -2.49 8.57
N ALA A 155 7.11 -2.69 7.61
CA ALA A 155 6.56 -1.59 6.82
C ALA A 155 5.86 -0.56 7.71
N VAL A 156 5.01 -1.00 8.65
CA VAL A 156 4.36 -0.12 9.63
C VAL A 156 5.39 0.67 10.44
N LYS A 157 6.47 0.01 10.92
CA LYS A 157 7.54 0.71 11.64
C LYS A 157 8.21 1.78 10.78
N ASN A 158 8.58 1.43 9.55
CA ASN A 158 9.21 2.37 8.61
C ASN A 158 8.30 3.55 8.26
N LEU A 159 6.98 3.32 8.12
CA LEU A 159 6.02 4.40 7.94
C LEU A 159 5.99 5.36 9.14
N MET A 160 6.06 4.82 10.37
CA MET A 160 6.08 5.65 11.59
C MET A 160 7.33 6.54 11.66
N ASP A 161 8.46 6.08 11.14
CA ASP A 161 9.70 6.89 11.05
C ASP A 161 9.55 8.07 10.07
N LEU A 162 8.59 8.01 9.14
CA LEU A 162 8.26 9.09 8.19
C LEU A 162 7.14 10.03 8.68
N SER A 163 6.59 9.75 9.87
CA SER A 163 5.48 10.51 10.47
C SER A 163 5.86 11.96 10.75
N GLY A 164 5.01 12.89 10.34
CA GLY A 164 5.19 14.33 10.56
C GLY A 164 6.10 15.04 9.56
N THR A 165 6.80 14.31 8.71
CA THR A 165 7.60 14.83 7.60
C THR A 165 6.97 14.45 6.25
N THR A 166 7.18 13.21 5.83
CA THR A 166 6.62 12.69 4.59
C THR A 166 5.13 12.37 4.73
N LEU A 167 4.74 11.73 5.85
CA LEU A 167 3.40 11.21 6.06
C LEU A 167 2.62 11.99 7.11
N HIS A 168 1.32 12.16 6.84
CA HIS A 168 0.41 12.87 7.76
C HIS A 168 0.24 12.08 9.07
N PRO A 169 0.66 12.61 10.23
CA PRO A 169 0.79 11.83 11.47
C PRO A 169 -0.52 11.27 11.98
N ILE A 170 -1.62 12.03 11.91
CA ILE A 170 -2.93 11.59 12.43
C ILE A 170 -3.53 10.50 11.54
N LEU A 171 -3.43 10.64 10.21
CA LEU A 171 -3.96 9.63 9.26
C LEU A 171 -3.17 8.34 9.37
N LEU A 172 -1.85 8.44 9.46
CA LEU A 172 -0.97 7.30 9.65
C LEU A 172 -1.27 6.57 10.96
N GLN A 173 -1.45 7.30 12.07
CA GLN A 173 -1.77 6.67 13.35
C GLN A 173 -3.09 5.89 13.30
N LYS A 174 -4.12 6.43 12.61
CA LYS A 174 -5.39 5.72 12.42
C LYS A 174 -5.22 4.42 11.62
N LEU A 175 -4.39 4.44 10.56
CA LEU A 175 -4.06 3.22 9.82
C LEU A 175 -3.35 2.20 10.72
N VAL A 176 -2.32 2.62 11.46
CA VAL A 176 -1.56 1.75 12.37
C VAL A 176 -2.46 1.15 13.45
N ASP A 177 -3.35 1.96 14.02
CA ASP A 177 -4.34 1.49 14.99
C ASP A 177 -5.32 0.48 14.38
N TYR A 178 -5.67 0.64 13.11
CA TYR A 178 -6.55 -0.28 12.38
C TYR A 178 -5.84 -1.60 12.05
N LEU A 179 -4.62 -1.54 11.53
CA LEU A 179 -3.84 -2.73 11.17
C LEU A 179 -3.45 -3.59 12.37
N GLY A 180 -3.26 -2.96 13.54
CA GLY A 180 -2.83 -3.65 14.75
C GLY A 180 -1.37 -4.11 14.72
N PRO A 181 -0.95 -4.90 15.73
CA PRO A 181 0.45 -5.31 15.90
C PRO A 181 0.92 -6.36 14.88
N TYR A 182 0.01 -7.08 14.27
CA TYR A 182 0.26 -8.12 13.26
C TYR A 182 -0.73 -7.96 12.10
N PRO A 183 -0.39 -7.14 11.10
CA PRO A 183 -1.26 -6.95 9.95
C PRO A 183 -1.57 -8.25 9.19
N VAL A 184 -2.66 -8.27 8.45
CA VAL A 184 -2.99 -9.36 7.54
C VAL A 184 -1.82 -9.60 6.57
N GLY A 185 -1.45 -10.87 6.35
CA GLY A 185 -0.27 -11.26 5.59
C GLY A 185 0.99 -11.45 6.44
N SER A 186 0.98 -11.11 7.74
CA SER A 186 2.11 -11.41 8.63
C SER A 186 2.28 -12.92 8.80
N LEU A 187 3.51 -13.40 8.62
CA LEU A 187 3.92 -14.74 9.04
C LEU A 187 4.46 -14.65 10.47
N VAL A 188 3.88 -15.40 11.38
CA VAL A 188 4.23 -15.35 12.80
C VAL A 188 4.62 -16.72 13.31
N ARG A 189 5.49 -16.76 14.32
CA ARG A 189 5.85 -17.96 15.06
C ARG A 189 5.16 -17.96 16.42
N LEU A 190 4.48 -19.05 16.72
CA LEU A 190 3.82 -19.27 18.00
C LEU A 190 4.82 -19.82 19.04
N ASP A 191 4.41 -19.77 20.31
CA ASP A 191 5.16 -20.35 21.45
C ASP A 191 5.34 -21.88 21.33
N SER A 192 4.45 -22.56 20.61
CA SER A 192 4.55 -23.97 20.21
C SER A 192 5.59 -24.24 19.13
N ASN A 193 6.31 -23.22 18.65
CA ASN A 193 7.22 -23.22 17.50
C ASN A 193 6.56 -23.39 16.13
N GLU A 194 5.25 -23.52 16.06
CA GLU A 194 4.49 -23.55 14.81
C GLU A 194 4.51 -22.20 14.09
N LEU A 195 4.48 -22.21 12.76
CA LEU A 195 4.30 -21.00 11.95
C LEU A 195 2.82 -20.83 11.59
N ALA A 196 2.35 -19.60 11.64
CA ALA A 196 0.99 -19.24 11.27
C ALA A 196 0.95 -17.98 10.41
N VAL A 197 0.06 -17.94 9.43
CA VAL A 197 -0.22 -16.75 8.61
C VAL A 197 -1.44 -16.04 9.19
N VAL A 198 -1.32 -14.74 9.42
CA VAL A 198 -2.46 -13.89 9.81
C VAL A 198 -3.31 -13.65 8.57
N THR A 199 -4.54 -14.19 8.55
CA THR A 199 -5.43 -14.10 7.38
C THR A 199 -6.49 -13.03 7.53
N LYS A 200 -6.85 -12.65 8.79
CA LYS A 200 -7.87 -11.64 9.02
C LYS A 200 -7.75 -11.03 10.42
N ILE A 201 -8.13 -9.78 10.55
CA ILE A 201 -8.41 -9.17 11.86
C ILE A 201 -9.79 -9.64 12.28
N GLY A 202 -9.90 -10.25 13.47
CA GLY A 202 -11.16 -10.81 13.94
C GLY A 202 -12.19 -9.75 14.31
N GLN A 203 -13.42 -10.18 14.58
CA GLN A 203 -14.56 -9.30 14.87
C GLN A 203 -14.36 -8.41 16.13
N GLN A 204 -13.47 -8.80 17.04
CA GLN A 204 -13.11 -8.00 18.22
C GLN A 204 -11.99 -6.97 17.93
N GLY A 205 -11.77 -6.65 16.65
CA GLY A 205 -10.74 -5.72 16.22
C GLY A 205 -9.32 -6.22 16.49
N LYS A 206 -8.39 -5.32 16.79
CA LYS A 206 -6.96 -5.62 17.01
C LYS A 206 -6.66 -6.61 18.16
N ASN A 207 -7.66 -6.93 18.98
CA ASN A 207 -7.54 -7.92 20.04
C ASN A 207 -7.93 -9.34 19.59
N SER A 208 -8.19 -9.55 18.32
CA SER A 208 -8.54 -10.85 17.76
C SER A 208 -7.93 -11.00 16.36
N LEU A 209 -7.23 -12.10 16.11
CA LEU A 209 -6.62 -12.44 14.83
C LEU A 209 -7.11 -13.82 14.39
N GLU A 210 -7.55 -13.93 13.15
CA GLU A 210 -7.74 -15.22 12.50
C GLU A 210 -6.41 -15.61 11.83
N VAL A 211 -5.93 -16.82 12.12
CA VAL A 211 -4.67 -17.31 11.61
C VAL A 211 -4.84 -18.69 11.00
N LYS A 212 -4.01 -19.03 10.01
CA LYS A 212 -3.83 -20.39 9.50
C LYS A 212 -2.46 -20.90 9.95
N ILE A 213 -2.45 -21.92 10.81
CA ILE A 213 -1.25 -22.61 11.28
C ILE A 213 -0.79 -23.55 10.17
N ILE A 214 0.43 -23.30 9.64
CA ILE A 214 0.91 -23.91 8.39
C ILE A 214 2.03 -24.93 8.58
N THR A 215 2.65 -24.97 9.79
CA THR A 215 3.66 -25.98 10.11
C THR A 215 3.32 -26.73 11.39
N THR A 216 4.00 -27.85 11.61
CA THR A 216 4.06 -28.54 12.92
C THR A 216 5.05 -27.84 13.85
N SER A 217 5.11 -28.26 15.11
CA SER A 217 6.11 -27.79 16.11
C SER A 217 7.56 -28.14 15.71
N GLU A 218 7.72 -29.22 14.94
CA GLU A 218 9.00 -29.67 14.38
C GLU A 218 9.44 -28.86 13.15
N GLY A 219 8.52 -28.04 12.58
CA GLY A 219 8.77 -27.18 11.43
C GLY A 219 8.34 -27.78 10.09
N ASP A 220 7.72 -28.93 10.06
CA ASP A 220 7.23 -29.57 8.84
C ASP A 220 5.98 -28.87 8.32
N LYS A 221 5.90 -28.70 6.99
CA LYS A 221 4.71 -28.13 6.34
C LYS A 221 3.49 -29.02 6.56
N ARG A 222 2.39 -28.47 7.05
CA ARG A 222 1.12 -29.20 7.19
C ARG A 222 0.50 -29.43 5.82
N PRO A 223 0.01 -30.66 5.53
CA PRO A 223 -0.75 -30.92 4.32
C PRO A 223 -2.02 -30.07 4.20
N GLN A 224 -2.66 -29.80 5.34
CA GLN A 224 -3.80 -28.89 5.46
C GLN A 224 -3.53 -27.92 6.61
N PRO A 225 -3.60 -26.60 6.35
CA PRO A 225 -3.49 -25.57 7.38
C PRO A 225 -4.63 -25.69 8.40
N ILE A 226 -4.36 -25.37 9.66
CA ILE A 226 -5.35 -25.35 10.73
C ILE A 226 -5.78 -23.90 10.97
N SER A 227 -7.05 -23.61 10.77
CA SER A 227 -7.62 -22.30 11.13
C SER A 227 -7.78 -22.17 12.64
N ALA A 228 -7.33 -21.06 13.19
CA ALA A 228 -7.46 -20.73 14.61
C ALA A 228 -7.76 -19.25 14.78
N THR A 229 -8.41 -18.90 15.89
CA THR A 229 -8.62 -17.51 16.30
C THR A 229 -7.82 -17.26 17.57
N LEU A 230 -6.92 -16.30 17.55
CA LEU A 230 -6.15 -15.85 18.71
C LEU A 230 -6.83 -14.59 19.28
N THR A 231 -7.23 -14.62 20.55
CA THR A 231 -7.94 -13.52 21.20
C THR A 231 -7.29 -13.15 22.53
N GLY A 232 -7.26 -11.87 22.87
CA GLY A 232 -6.81 -11.42 24.18
C GLY A 232 -5.46 -12.02 24.58
N ALA A 233 -5.43 -12.89 25.59
CA ALA A 233 -4.24 -13.53 26.12
C ALA A 233 -3.54 -14.45 25.09
N ASP A 234 -4.29 -15.04 24.13
CA ASP A 234 -3.72 -15.91 23.11
C ASP A 234 -2.77 -15.17 22.16
N LEU A 235 -2.92 -13.85 22.03
CA LEU A 235 -1.99 -13.04 21.25
C LEU A 235 -0.57 -13.07 21.81
N ALA A 236 -0.40 -13.31 23.10
CA ALA A 236 0.91 -13.49 23.75
C ALA A 236 1.64 -14.75 23.28
N ARG A 237 0.93 -15.70 22.67
CA ARG A 237 1.53 -16.89 22.04
C ARG A 237 2.34 -16.57 20.78
N ILE A 238 2.13 -15.39 20.18
CA ILE A 238 2.97 -14.93 19.07
C ILE A 238 4.29 -14.43 19.63
N VAL A 239 5.35 -15.20 19.43
CA VAL A 239 6.70 -14.90 19.97
C VAL A 239 7.60 -14.16 19.01
N ALA A 240 7.32 -14.22 17.69
CA ALA A 240 8.09 -13.51 16.67
C ALA A 240 7.30 -13.34 15.37
N GLU A 241 7.59 -12.29 14.62
CA GLU A 241 7.30 -12.21 13.19
C GLU A 241 8.45 -12.88 12.42
N VAL A 242 8.12 -13.55 11.33
CA VAL A 242 9.06 -14.31 10.50
C VAL A 242 9.04 -13.75 9.08
N ASP A 243 10.21 -13.63 8.46
CA ASP A 243 10.33 -13.27 7.05
C ASP A 243 9.87 -14.44 6.17
N PRO A 244 8.74 -14.31 5.44
CA PRO A 244 8.24 -15.37 4.57
C PRO A 244 9.16 -15.65 3.40
N VAL A 245 9.83 -14.63 2.84
CA VAL A 245 10.74 -14.76 1.68
C VAL A 245 11.96 -15.59 2.06
N GLY A 246 12.55 -15.33 3.24
CA GLY A 246 13.68 -16.11 3.76
C GLY A 246 13.34 -17.56 4.06
N ARG A 247 12.05 -17.91 4.13
CA ARG A 247 11.53 -19.26 4.35
C ARG A 247 10.93 -19.90 3.11
N SER A 248 10.93 -19.22 1.96
CA SER A 248 10.26 -19.66 0.73
C SER A 248 8.78 -20.00 0.95
N ILE A 249 8.10 -19.22 1.79
CA ILE A 249 6.68 -19.33 2.09
C ILE A 249 5.94 -18.24 1.32
N GLU A 250 5.02 -18.65 0.43
CA GLU A 250 4.10 -17.73 -0.24
C GLU A 250 2.85 -17.58 0.63
N VAL A 251 2.72 -16.42 1.30
CA VAL A 251 1.63 -16.20 2.25
C VAL A 251 0.26 -16.14 1.56
N THR A 252 0.22 -15.76 0.29
CA THR A 252 -1.01 -15.68 -0.50
C THR A 252 -1.66 -17.03 -0.74
N ASP A 253 -0.90 -18.14 -0.67
CA ASP A 253 -1.43 -19.50 -0.77
C ASP A 253 -2.41 -19.87 0.36
N TYR A 254 -2.47 -19.03 1.40
CA TYR A 254 -3.27 -19.29 2.59
C TYR A 254 -4.50 -18.39 2.72
N PHE A 255 -4.78 -17.57 1.72
CA PHE A 255 -6.02 -16.80 1.64
C PHE A 255 -7.04 -17.56 0.79
N ASP A 256 -8.27 -17.73 1.31
CA ASP A 256 -9.39 -18.35 0.60
C ASP A 256 -10.12 -17.32 -0.26
#